data_f610b47033b0f14d63c1bcfcc10c9c08
#
_entry.id   f610b47033b0f14d63c1bcfcc10c9c08
#
_cell.length_a   1.000
_cell.length_b   1.000
_cell.length_c   1.000
_cell.angle_alpha   90.00
_cell.angle_beta   90.00
_cell.angle_gamma   90.00
#
_symmetry.space_group_name_H-M   'P 1'
#
loop_
_entity.id
_entity.type
_entity.pdbx_description
1 polymer ?
#
loop_
_entity_poly.entity_id
_entity_poly.type
_entity_poly.pdbx_seq_one_letter_code
_entity_poly.pdbx_strand_id
1 'polypeptide(L)'
;MLSVKHLIDTPSLTADDITQILDTARSFAEINARKGIKKVPALRGRTIVNLFLEPSTRTRSSFELAEKRLSADTLNMGGSTSSVVKGES
;
A
#
# COMPACT_ATOMS: atom_id res chain seq x y z
N MET A 1 7.92 -6.95 -15.22
CA MET A 1 8.15 -5.65 -14.60
C MET A 1 7.22 -4.60 -15.20
N LEU A 2 6.71 -3.71 -14.38
CA LEU A 2 5.80 -2.68 -14.87
C LEU A 2 6.54 -1.68 -15.76
N SER A 3 5.82 -1.13 -16.73
CA SER A 3 6.39 -0.13 -17.64
C SER A 3 6.49 1.25 -16.99
N VAL A 4 5.83 1.45 -15.84
CA VAL A 4 5.84 2.73 -15.13
C VAL A 4 6.56 2.58 -13.82
N LYS A 5 7.23 3.63 -13.40
CA LYS A 5 7.89 3.67 -12.10
C LYS A 5 6.92 4.08 -11.00
N HIS A 6 5.99 4.95 -11.32
CA HIS A 6 5.01 5.45 -10.37
C HIS A 6 3.61 5.17 -10.88
N LEU A 7 2.74 4.71 -9.99
CA LEU A 7 1.35 4.43 -10.34
C LEU A 7 0.51 5.67 -10.01
N ILE A 8 0.32 6.51 -11.02
CA ILE A 8 -0.37 7.79 -10.85
C ILE A 8 -1.82 7.72 -11.31
N ASP A 9 -2.04 7.03 -12.42
CA ASP A 9 -3.39 6.89 -12.97
C ASP A 9 -3.47 5.61 -13.79
N THR A 10 -4.70 5.25 -14.17
CA THR A 10 -4.93 4.05 -14.96
C THR A 10 -4.58 4.22 -16.44
N PRO A 11 -4.88 5.37 -17.06
CA PRO A 11 -4.56 5.54 -18.49
C PRO A 11 -3.09 5.39 -18.84
N SER A 12 -2.19 5.61 -17.89
CA SER A 12 -0.75 5.45 -18.13
C SER A 12 -0.30 3.99 -18.16
N LEU A 13 -1.16 3.06 -17.76
CA LEU A 13 -0.82 1.65 -17.69
C LEU A 13 -1.12 0.94 -18.99
N THR A 14 -0.24 0.03 -19.38
CA THR A 14 -0.51 -0.86 -20.51
C THR A 14 -1.37 -2.03 -20.03
N ALA A 15 -1.93 -2.79 -20.96
CA ALA A 15 -2.66 -3.99 -20.62
C ALA A 15 -1.77 -4.99 -19.87
N ASP A 16 -0.49 -5.08 -20.25
CA ASP A 16 0.46 -5.94 -19.55
C ASP A 16 0.68 -5.48 -18.11
N ASP A 17 0.78 -4.17 -17.88
CA ASP A 17 0.93 -3.63 -16.53
C ASP A 17 -0.24 -4.05 -15.66
N ILE A 18 -1.45 -3.90 -16.18
CA ILE A 18 -2.66 -4.25 -15.44
C ILE A 18 -2.69 -5.74 -15.14
N THR A 19 -2.35 -6.56 -16.12
CA THR A 19 -2.30 -8.02 -15.93
C THR A 19 -1.29 -8.40 -14.85
N GLN A 20 -0.11 -7.79 -14.88
CA GLN A 20 0.90 -8.07 -13.86
C GLN A 20 0.43 -7.69 -12.47
N ILE A 21 -0.23 -6.54 -12.33
CA ILE A 21 -0.76 -6.12 -11.04
C ILE A 21 -1.81 -7.11 -10.53
N LEU A 22 -2.73 -7.51 -11.39
CA LEU A 22 -3.79 -8.44 -11.01
C LEU A 22 -3.25 -9.82 -10.68
N ASP A 23 -2.26 -10.30 -11.43
CA ASP A 23 -1.64 -11.60 -11.15
C ASP A 23 -0.91 -11.58 -9.82
N THR A 24 -0.19 -10.49 -9.55
CA THR A 24 0.50 -10.34 -8.27
C THR A 24 -0.50 -10.27 -7.12
N ALA A 25 -1.59 -9.55 -7.31
CA ALA A 25 -2.63 -9.46 -6.29
C ALA A 25 -3.24 -10.84 -6.01
N ARG A 26 -3.43 -11.65 -7.05
CA ARG A 26 -3.94 -13.00 -6.86
C ARG A 26 -2.99 -13.85 -6.04
N SER A 27 -1.70 -13.75 -6.30
CA SER A 27 -0.70 -14.45 -5.52
C SER A 27 -0.75 -14.05 -4.05
N PHE A 28 -0.87 -12.75 -3.78
CA PHE A 28 -0.94 -12.26 -2.41
C PHE A 28 -2.28 -12.60 -1.73
N ALA A 29 -3.34 -12.82 -2.50
CA ALA A 29 -4.61 -13.23 -1.91
C ALA A 29 -4.48 -14.56 -1.19
N GLU A 30 -3.59 -15.43 -1.63
CA GLU A 30 -3.35 -16.70 -0.97
C GLU A 30 -2.78 -16.52 0.43
N ILE A 31 -1.99 -15.46 0.63
CA ILE A 31 -1.43 -15.16 1.94
C ILE A 31 -2.54 -14.79 2.91
N ASN A 32 -3.51 -14.03 2.44
CA ASN A 32 -4.66 -13.65 3.27
C ASN A 32 -5.54 -14.84 3.63
N ALA A 33 -5.50 -15.90 2.84
CA ALA A 33 -6.28 -17.10 3.10
C ALA A 33 -5.58 -18.06 4.06
N ARG A 34 -4.34 -17.81 4.44
CA ARG A 34 -3.61 -18.66 5.37
C ARG A 34 -4.27 -18.66 6.73
N LYS A 35 -4.24 -19.82 7.37
CA LYS A 35 -4.81 -19.95 8.71
C LYS A 35 -3.84 -19.53 9.82
N GLY A 36 -2.57 -19.50 9.53
CA GLY A 36 -1.56 -19.10 10.50
C GLY A 36 -1.08 -17.68 10.25
N ILE A 37 0.23 -17.54 10.15
CA ILE A 37 0.85 -16.25 9.95
C ILE A 37 0.58 -15.76 8.53
N LYS A 38 -0.04 -14.58 8.42
CA LYS A 38 -0.37 -13.98 7.14
C LYS A 38 0.65 -12.89 6.79
N LYS A 39 1.91 -13.27 6.73
CA LYS A 39 2.99 -12.32 6.54
C LYS A 39 4.09 -12.90 5.68
N VAL A 40 4.64 -12.09 4.79
CA VAL A 40 5.77 -12.47 3.96
C VAL A 40 6.77 -11.31 3.94
N PRO A 41 8.05 -11.56 3.67
CA PRO A 41 9.09 -10.53 3.77
C PRO A 41 9.30 -9.71 2.50
N ALA A 42 8.30 -9.60 1.62
CA ALA A 42 8.46 -8.96 0.33
C ALA A 42 8.97 -7.52 0.41
N LEU A 43 8.51 -6.76 1.42
CA LEU A 43 8.91 -5.36 1.59
C LEU A 43 9.73 -5.13 2.85
N ARG A 44 10.40 -6.17 3.32
CA ARG A 44 11.23 -6.07 4.51
C ARG A 44 12.33 -5.03 4.29
N GLY A 45 12.49 -4.16 5.26
CA GLY A 45 13.48 -3.09 5.20
C GLY A 45 13.01 -1.86 4.44
N ARG A 46 11.76 -1.86 3.94
CA ARG A 46 11.18 -0.72 3.25
C ARG A 46 10.25 0.03 4.19
N THR A 47 10.25 1.35 4.05
CA THR A 47 9.32 2.20 4.78
C THR A 47 8.32 2.77 3.79
N ILE A 48 7.03 2.62 4.10
CA ILE A 48 5.97 3.14 3.25
C ILE A 48 5.27 4.27 4.00
N VAL A 49 5.14 5.40 3.34
CA VAL A 49 4.43 6.55 3.89
C VAL A 49 3.04 6.59 3.28
N ASN A 50 2.02 6.54 4.12
CA ASN A 50 0.64 6.70 3.68
C ASN A 50 0.23 8.15 3.94
N LEU A 51 0.01 8.89 2.88
CA LEU A 51 -0.44 10.28 2.99
C LEU A 51 -1.88 10.36 2.49
N PHE A 52 -2.81 10.56 3.40
CA PHE A 52 -4.23 10.69 3.07
C PHE A 52 -4.67 12.09 3.44
N LEU A 53 -5.02 12.87 2.43
CA LEU A 53 -5.45 14.26 2.61
C LEU A 53 -6.92 14.35 2.99
N GLU A 54 -7.67 13.28 2.76
CA GLU A 54 -9.07 13.21 3.13
C GLU A 54 -9.26 12.07 4.12
N PRO A 55 -10.20 12.21 5.06
CA PRO A 55 -10.49 11.13 6.00
C PRO A 55 -11.02 9.93 5.24
N SER A 56 -10.28 8.84 5.29
CA SER A 56 -10.66 7.60 4.63
C SER A 56 -10.13 6.44 5.45
N THR A 57 -10.85 6.12 6.51
CA THR A 57 -10.41 5.08 7.44
C THR A 57 -10.29 3.73 6.76
N ARG A 58 -11.26 3.38 5.94
CA ARG A 58 -11.27 2.08 5.27
C ARG A 58 -10.10 1.92 4.32
N THR A 59 -9.88 2.91 3.46
CA THR A 59 -8.78 2.85 2.49
C THR A 59 -7.45 2.84 3.19
N ARG A 60 -7.26 3.72 4.18
CA ARG A 60 -6.02 3.77 4.94
C ARG A 60 -5.73 2.45 5.63
N SER A 61 -6.74 1.86 6.26
CA SER A 61 -6.57 0.60 6.97
C SER A 61 -6.20 -0.54 6.03
N SER A 62 -6.76 -0.55 4.84
CA SER A 62 -6.44 -1.58 3.84
C SER A 62 -4.98 -1.48 3.41
N PHE A 63 -4.50 -0.27 3.14
CA PHE A 63 -3.11 -0.07 2.76
C PHE A 63 -2.16 -0.42 3.90
N GLU A 64 -2.47 0.03 5.12
CA GLU A 64 -1.64 -0.28 6.28
C GLU A 64 -1.51 -1.79 6.49
N LEU A 65 -2.64 -2.49 6.44
CA LEU A 65 -2.63 -3.92 6.66
C LEU A 65 -1.82 -4.65 5.60
N ALA A 66 -1.99 -4.26 4.33
CA ALA A 66 -1.24 -4.85 3.23
C ALA A 66 0.25 -4.64 3.42
N GLU A 67 0.65 -3.42 3.78
CA GLU A 67 2.05 -3.08 3.99
C GLU A 67 2.67 -3.91 5.11
N LYS A 68 1.94 -4.06 6.21
CA LYS A 68 2.42 -4.85 7.35
C LYS A 68 2.51 -6.32 7.01
N ARG A 69 1.58 -6.85 6.24
CA ARG A 69 1.64 -8.24 5.81
C ARG A 69 2.79 -8.50 4.85
N LEU A 70 3.27 -7.48 4.17
CA LEU A 70 4.46 -7.56 3.32
C LEU A 70 5.73 -7.21 4.08
N SER A 71 5.64 -6.99 5.39
CA SER A 71 6.76 -6.70 6.29
C SER A 71 7.39 -5.33 6.11
N ALA A 72 6.63 -4.38 5.59
CA ALA A 72 7.08 -3.00 5.49
C ALA A 72 6.87 -2.26 6.79
N ASP A 73 7.70 -1.24 7.04
CA ASP A 73 7.42 -0.27 8.08
C ASP A 73 6.43 0.74 7.54
N THR A 74 5.52 1.20 8.38
CA THR A 74 4.42 2.06 7.96
C THR A 74 4.43 3.37 8.71
N LEU A 75 4.36 4.47 7.99
CA LEU A 75 4.17 5.81 8.54
C LEU A 75 2.90 6.40 7.97
N ASN A 76 2.03 6.90 8.84
CA ASN A 76 0.77 7.48 8.40
C ASN A 76 0.78 8.99 8.62
N MET A 77 0.37 9.72 7.58
CA MET A 77 0.22 11.16 7.65
C MET A 77 -1.19 11.51 7.17
N GLY A 78 -1.93 12.27 7.95
CA GLY A 78 -3.26 12.69 7.60
C GLY A 78 -3.29 14.17 7.24
N GLY A 79 -4.34 14.58 6.54
CA GLY A 79 -4.47 15.96 6.13
C GLY A 79 -4.80 16.90 7.28
N SER A 80 -6.02 16.81 7.79
CA SER A 80 -6.50 17.76 8.79
C SER A 80 -6.00 17.46 10.19
N THR A 81 -5.67 16.22 10.48
CA THR A 81 -5.24 15.80 11.83
C THR A 81 -3.77 15.43 11.89
N SER A 82 -3.06 15.66 10.81
CA SER A 82 -1.66 15.28 10.73
C SER A 82 -0.80 16.25 11.53
N SER A 83 0.43 15.83 11.80
CA SER A 83 1.40 16.68 12.44
C SER A 83 1.79 17.86 11.55
N VAL A 84 1.51 17.78 10.25
CA VAL A 84 1.71 18.91 9.36
C VAL A 84 0.82 20.08 9.80
N VAL A 85 -0.42 19.79 10.19
CA VAL A 85 -1.35 20.82 10.65
C VAL A 85 -1.06 21.21 12.09
N LYS A 86 -0.74 20.26 12.93
CA LYS A 86 -0.60 20.46 14.38
C LYS A 86 0.85 20.64 14.80
N GLY A 87 1.73 20.02 14.09
CA GLY A 87 3.13 19.95 14.48
C GLY A 87 3.87 21.25 14.35
N GLU A 88 3.45 22.08 13.44
CA GLU A 88 4.04 23.39 13.30
C GLU A 88 3.68 24.26 14.48
N SER A 89 2.70 23.86 15.18
CA SER A 89 2.33 24.58 16.40
C SER A 89 3.07 24.04 17.60
#